data_1fb368e3f3cb5a89fa64f85357d81a97
#
_entry.id   1fb368e3f3cb5a89fa64f85357d81a97
#
_cell.length_a   1.000
_cell.length_b   1.000
_cell.length_c   1.000
_cell.angle_alpha   90.00
_cell.angle_beta   90.00
_cell.angle_gamma   90.00
#
_symmetry.space_group_name_H-M   'P 1'
#
loop_
_entity.id
_entity.type
_entity.pdbx_description
1 polymer ?
#
loop_
_entity_poly.entity_id
_entity_poly.type
_entity_poly.pdbx_seq_one_letter_code
_entity_poly.pdbx_strand_id
1 'polypeptide(L)'
;MSAKTSVDTIWHIPDDLWSLIAPLLGPEKQPGTRGRKATPYRLAFDAVVYVLRTGCQWRALPRSEYAPASTIHGIYRKWVKAGVFAKAWKLLLAYYDDKLGIQWKWQALDAAITKAPLGGEATGPSPVDRGKSGTKRSLLTDRRGAPLAMVVTAANTHDKVVALETLDRIIVERPEKLIYRIHHLCLDKGYDYEDVIAGVLARDYILHLKKRGKADKPIDGEKKHPARRWVVERTHSWMNRFRRLLIRWEKQVENYEALLHLACVLILYRLVASAAN
;
A
#
# COMPACT_ATOMS: atom_id res chain seq x y z
N MET A 1 10.68 -32.60 -25.79
CA MET A 1 11.17 -32.09 -24.47
C MET A 1 10.71 -30.66 -24.36
N SER A 2 9.65 -30.40 -23.60
CA SER A 2 9.13 -29.04 -23.36
C SER A 2 10.13 -28.28 -22.49
N ALA A 3 10.66 -27.17 -23.03
CA ALA A 3 11.47 -26.25 -22.23
C ALA A 3 10.63 -25.81 -21.03
N LYS A 4 11.06 -26.14 -19.82
CA LYS A 4 10.56 -25.51 -18.61
C LYS A 4 10.80 -24.01 -18.77
N THR A 5 9.73 -23.27 -19.06
CA THR A 5 9.75 -21.81 -18.92
C THR A 5 10.21 -21.54 -17.49
N SER A 6 11.37 -20.91 -17.34
CA SER A 6 11.86 -20.46 -16.06
C SER A 6 10.73 -19.61 -15.45
N VAL A 7 10.26 -20.00 -14.27
CA VAL A 7 9.36 -19.14 -13.50
C VAL A 7 10.11 -17.84 -13.32
N ASP A 8 9.62 -16.77 -13.95
CA ASP A 8 10.20 -15.44 -13.83
C ASP A 8 10.44 -15.15 -12.35
N THR A 9 11.69 -14.91 -12.02
CA THR A 9 12.10 -14.82 -10.64
C THR A 9 11.35 -13.64 -10.01
N ILE A 10 10.49 -13.92 -9.05
CA ILE A 10 9.70 -12.91 -8.31
C ILE A 10 10.56 -11.86 -7.60
N TRP A 11 11.89 -11.95 -7.73
CA TRP A 11 12.89 -11.10 -7.10
C TRP A 11 13.28 -9.88 -7.95
N HIS A 12 13.04 -9.94 -9.23
CA HIS A 12 13.30 -8.84 -10.18
C HIS A 12 11.99 -8.23 -10.66
N ILE A 13 11.99 -6.93 -10.87
CA ILE A 13 10.84 -6.28 -11.50
C ILE A 13 10.94 -6.41 -13.01
N PRO A 14 9.81 -6.56 -13.73
CA PRO A 14 9.78 -6.59 -15.18
C PRO A 14 10.33 -5.29 -15.80
N ASP A 15 10.82 -5.37 -17.04
CA ASP A 15 11.45 -4.24 -17.72
C ASP A 15 10.50 -3.09 -18.02
N ASP A 16 9.25 -3.38 -18.30
CA ASP A 16 8.20 -2.40 -18.48
C ASP A 16 7.89 -1.62 -17.18
N LEU A 17 7.81 -2.32 -16.03
CA LEU A 17 7.68 -1.67 -14.73
C LEU A 17 8.93 -0.85 -14.39
N TRP A 18 10.13 -1.37 -14.69
CA TRP A 18 11.37 -0.63 -14.50
C TRP A 18 11.39 0.67 -15.30
N SER A 19 10.98 0.63 -16.57
CA SER A 19 10.94 1.79 -17.46
C SER A 19 10.04 2.91 -16.92
N LEU A 20 8.97 2.57 -16.19
CA LEU A 20 8.11 3.54 -15.51
C LEU A 20 8.76 4.15 -14.27
N ILE A 21 9.51 3.35 -13.50
CA ILE A 21 10.05 3.77 -12.20
C ILE A 21 11.42 4.46 -12.34
N ALA A 22 12.27 4.01 -13.25
CA ALA A 22 13.65 4.48 -13.38
C ALA A 22 13.78 6.02 -13.46
N PRO A 23 12.92 6.77 -14.17
CA PRO A 23 13.00 8.24 -14.23
C PRO A 23 12.82 8.93 -12.87
N LEU A 24 12.17 8.27 -11.90
CA LEU A 24 11.93 8.82 -10.57
C LEU A 24 13.14 8.73 -9.64
N LEU A 25 14.12 7.88 -9.97
CA LEU A 25 15.27 7.59 -9.11
C LEU A 25 16.34 8.67 -9.16
N GLY A 26 16.24 9.61 -10.10
CA GLY A 26 17.25 10.62 -10.36
C GLY A 26 18.47 10.06 -11.13
N PRO A 27 19.46 10.91 -11.41
CA PRO A 27 20.61 10.51 -12.21
C PRO A 27 21.51 9.50 -11.48
N GLU A 28 21.93 8.48 -12.22
CA GLU A 28 23.00 7.57 -11.78
C GLU A 28 24.36 8.24 -11.95
N LYS A 29 25.30 7.84 -11.09
CA LYS A 29 26.69 8.24 -11.23
C LYS A 29 27.24 7.70 -12.57
N GLN A 30 27.72 8.61 -13.41
CA GLN A 30 28.23 8.25 -14.74
C GLN A 30 29.45 7.31 -14.67
N PRO A 31 29.53 6.34 -15.59
CA PRO A 31 30.76 5.53 -15.75
C PRO A 31 31.99 6.43 -15.94
N GLY A 32 33.12 6.03 -15.37
CA GLY A 32 34.37 6.79 -15.47
C GLY A 32 34.52 7.94 -14.46
N THR A 33 33.48 8.27 -13.67
CA THR A 33 33.60 9.24 -12.58
C THR A 33 34.59 8.75 -11.51
N ARG A 34 35.53 9.61 -11.08
CA ARG A 34 36.54 9.29 -10.06
C ARG A 34 35.93 8.69 -8.78
N GLY A 35 36.54 7.68 -8.22
CA GLY A 35 36.17 7.02 -6.96
C GLY A 35 35.52 5.64 -7.19
N ARG A 36 34.92 5.08 -6.13
CA ARG A 36 34.36 3.73 -6.16
C ARG A 36 33.26 3.61 -7.24
N LYS A 37 33.26 2.47 -7.96
CA LYS A 37 32.23 2.13 -8.96
C LYS A 37 30.83 2.22 -8.34
N ALA A 38 29.91 2.88 -9.02
CA ALA A 38 28.53 3.02 -8.56
C ALA A 38 27.81 1.68 -8.66
N THR A 39 26.88 1.46 -7.74
CA THR A 39 25.91 0.35 -7.83
C THR A 39 24.80 0.78 -8.78
N PRO A 40 24.51 0.00 -9.83
CA PRO A 40 23.38 0.29 -10.75
C PRO A 40 22.07 0.38 -9.96
N TYR A 41 21.25 1.36 -10.27
CA TYR A 41 19.97 1.57 -9.56
C TYR A 41 18.99 0.44 -9.79
N ARG A 42 19.00 -0.20 -10.96
CA ARG A 42 18.21 -1.40 -11.23
C ARG A 42 18.55 -2.51 -10.22
N LEU A 43 19.83 -2.82 -10.06
CA LEU A 43 20.27 -3.83 -9.10
C LEU A 43 19.90 -3.45 -7.64
N ALA A 44 20.03 -2.17 -7.29
CA ALA A 44 19.66 -1.70 -5.97
C ALA A 44 18.13 -1.80 -5.74
N PHE A 45 17.32 -1.50 -6.75
CA PHE A 45 15.87 -1.59 -6.67
C PHE A 45 15.40 -3.04 -6.53
N ASP A 46 15.94 -3.96 -7.33
CA ASP A 46 15.68 -5.39 -7.23
C ASP A 46 16.07 -5.94 -5.84
N ALA A 47 17.17 -5.48 -5.26
CA ALA A 47 17.53 -5.84 -3.89
C ALA A 47 16.52 -5.35 -2.86
N VAL A 48 15.94 -4.15 -3.01
CA VAL A 48 14.85 -3.64 -2.15
C VAL A 48 13.59 -4.51 -2.32
N VAL A 49 13.23 -4.88 -3.54
CA VAL A 49 12.11 -5.79 -3.83
C VAL A 49 12.36 -7.17 -3.20
N TYR A 50 13.58 -7.67 -3.28
CA TYR A 50 13.97 -8.92 -2.62
C TYR A 50 13.74 -8.86 -1.10
N VAL A 51 14.21 -7.80 -0.44
CA VAL A 51 13.97 -7.59 1.00
C VAL A 51 12.49 -7.50 1.32
N LEU A 52 11.72 -6.74 0.52
CA LEU A 52 10.27 -6.61 0.69
C LEU A 52 9.56 -7.99 0.62
N ARG A 53 9.91 -8.79 -0.38
CA ARG A 53 9.25 -10.09 -0.62
C ARG A 53 9.66 -11.18 0.37
N THR A 54 10.95 -11.28 0.67
CA THR A 54 11.50 -12.34 1.53
C THR A 54 11.37 -12.02 3.01
N GLY A 55 11.34 -10.73 3.38
CA GLY A 55 11.39 -10.28 4.76
C GLY A 55 12.77 -10.45 5.40
N CYS A 56 13.81 -10.78 4.65
CA CYS A 56 15.15 -10.97 5.19
C CYS A 56 15.69 -9.68 5.82
N GLN A 57 16.65 -9.83 6.71
CA GLN A 57 17.42 -8.69 7.21
C GLN A 57 18.27 -8.11 6.08
N TRP A 58 18.48 -6.79 6.06
CA TRP A 58 19.31 -6.12 5.07
C TRP A 58 20.71 -6.78 4.95
N ARG A 59 21.29 -7.18 6.08
CA ARG A 59 22.61 -7.85 6.11
C ARG A 59 22.62 -9.26 5.50
N ALA A 60 21.45 -9.87 5.35
CA ALA A 60 21.27 -11.20 4.76
C ALA A 60 21.04 -11.17 3.24
N LEU A 61 21.16 -10.00 2.60
CA LEU A 61 21.13 -9.90 1.14
C LEU A 61 22.27 -10.74 0.53
N PRO A 62 21.94 -11.60 -0.48
CA PRO A 62 22.95 -12.41 -1.17
C PRO A 62 24.03 -11.55 -1.84
N ARG A 63 25.26 -11.65 -1.38
CA ARG A 63 26.39 -10.87 -1.93
C ARG A 63 26.82 -11.31 -3.32
N SER A 64 26.46 -12.51 -3.72
CA SER A 64 26.68 -13.03 -5.08
C SER A 64 25.79 -12.32 -6.12
N GLU A 65 24.62 -11.83 -5.69
CA GLU A 65 23.62 -11.24 -6.59
C GLU A 65 23.54 -9.72 -6.45
N TYR A 66 23.76 -9.21 -5.25
CA TYR A 66 23.55 -7.79 -4.93
C TYR A 66 24.83 -7.13 -4.37
N ALA A 67 24.87 -5.82 -4.46
CA ALA A 67 25.90 -5.01 -3.82
C ALA A 67 25.84 -5.14 -2.28
N PRO A 68 26.89 -4.74 -1.54
CA PRO A 68 26.90 -4.79 -0.09
C PRO A 68 25.64 -4.17 0.54
N ALA A 69 25.08 -4.83 1.53
CA ALA A 69 23.83 -4.44 2.20
C ALA A 69 23.83 -2.97 2.69
N SER A 70 24.96 -2.47 3.20
CA SER A 70 25.09 -1.06 3.61
C SER A 70 24.93 -0.09 2.44
N THR A 71 25.44 -0.45 1.26
CA THR A 71 25.30 0.35 0.03
C THR A 71 23.84 0.36 -0.43
N ILE A 72 23.20 -0.83 -0.52
CA ILE A 72 21.77 -0.94 -0.90
C ILE A 72 20.88 -0.16 0.08
N HIS A 73 21.07 -0.37 1.37
CA HIS A 73 20.31 0.34 2.40
C HIS A 73 20.53 1.86 2.37
N GLY A 74 21.77 2.30 2.07
CA GLY A 74 22.08 3.71 1.88
C GLY A 74 21.35 4.32 0.68
N ILE A 75 21.29 3.62 -0.46
CA ILE A 75 20.56 4.01 -1.65
C ILE A 75 19.04 4.05 -1.34
N TYR A 76 18.51 2.99 -0.70
CA TYR A 76 17.11 2.93 -0.26
C TYR A 76 16.74 4.16 0.59
N ARG A 77 17.53 4.50 1.61
CA ARG A 77 17.28 5.69 2.44
C ARG A 77 17.33 7.00 1.66
N LYS A 78 18.20 7.13 0.66
CA LYS A 78 18.20 8.29 -0.26
C LYS A 78 16.87 8.40 -1.00
N TRP A 79 16.36 7.29 -1.53
CA TRP A 79 15.10 7.26 -2.24
C TRP A 79 13.90 7.54 -1.32
N VAL A 80 13.94 7.05 -0.07
CA VAL A 80 12.92 7.37 0.94
C VAL A 80 12.86 8.88 1.16
N LYS A 81 13.99 9.52 1.46
CA LYS A 81 14.08 10.98 1.67
C LYS A 81 13.64 11.80 0.45
N ALA A 82 13.88 11.31 -0.75
CA ALA A 82 13.44 11.94 -2.00
C ALA A 82 11.96 11.66 -2.35
N GLY A 83 11.24 10.88 -1.54
CA GLY A 83 9.84 10.53 -1.74
C GLY A 83 9.58 9.65 -2.97
N VAL A 84 10.60 8.92 -3.44
CA VAL A 84 10.54 8.12 -4.68
C VAL A 84 9.39 7.11 -4.64
N PHE A 85 9.22 6.40 -3.52
CA PHE A 85 8.22 5.34 -3.43
C PHE A 85 6.77 5.86 -3.45
N ALA A 86 6.51 7.03 -2.85
CA ALA A 86 5.22 7.70 -2.95
C ALA A 86 4.94 8.18 -4.37
N LYS A 87 5.95 8.76 -5.04
CA LYS A 87 5.87 9.18 -6.45
C LYS A 87 5.62 7.97 -7.36
N ALA A 88 6.31 6.84 -7.13
CA ALA A 88 6.10 5.60 -7.87
C ALA A 88 4.68 5.05 -7.67
N TRP A 89 4.15 5.08 -6.45
CA TRP A 89 2.77 4.67 -6.19
C TRP A 89 1.76 5.57 -6.94
N LYS A 90 1.92 6.90 -6.88
CA LYS A 90 1.09 7.84 -7.64
C LYS A 90 1.14 7.57 -9.13
N LEU A 91 2.34 7.36 -9.68
CA LEU A 91 2.55 7.03 -11.10
C LEU A 91 1.85 5.73 -11.50
N LEU A 92 2.01 4.67 -10.69
CA LEU A 92 1.38 3.38 -10.97
C LEU A 92 -0.14 3.41 -10.80
N LEU A 93 -0.66 4.25 -9.91
CA LEU A 93 -2.10 4.44 -9.78
C LEU A 93 -2.66 5.19 -11.01
N ALA A 94 -1.95 6.19 -11.54
CA ALA A 94 -2.32 6.84 -12.78
C ALA A 94 -2.23 5.88 -13.99
N TYR A 95 -1.20 5.04 -14.04
CA TYR A 95 -1.08 3.98 -15.06
C TYR A 95 -2.22 2.97 -14.98
N TYR A 96 -2.60 2.55 -13.75
CA TYR A 96 -3.76 1.69 -13.53
C TYR A 96 -5.06 2.36 -13.99
N ASP A 97 -5.22 3.67 -13.73
CA ASP A 97 -6.39 4.44 -14.18
C ASP A 97 -6.49 4.49 -15.70
N ASP A 98 -5.37 4.76 -16.39
CA ASP A 98 -5.29 4.75 -17.87
C ASP A 98 -5.67 3.38 -18.46
N LYS A 99 -5.20 2.27 -17.88
CA LYS A 99 -5.41 0.92 -18.43
C LYS A 99 -6.76 0.30 -18.07
N LEU A 100 -7.27 0.54 -16.87
CA LEU A 100 -8.43 -0.17 -16.33
C LEU A 100 -9.53 0.75 -15.82
N GLY A 101 -9.24 2.02 -15.58
CA GLY A 101 -10.09 2.99 -14.88
C GLY A 101 -10.23 2.69 -13.39
N ILE A 102 -9.93 3.66 -12.53
CA ILE A 102 -10.18 3.54 -11.10
C ILE A 102 -11.68 3.40 -10.86
N GLN A 103 -12.07 2.39 -10.10
CA GLN A 103 -13.48 2.08 -9.83
C GLN A 103 -14.03 2.92 -8.68
N TRP A 104 -14.12 4.22 -8.89
CA TRP A 104 -14.53 5.22 -7.90
C TRP A 104 -15.91 4.98 -7.29
N LYS A 105 -16.80 4.29 -8.03
CA LYS A 105 -18.18 4.06 -7.56
C LYS A 105 -18.24 3.31 -6.24
N TRP A 106 -17.36 2.36 -5.99
CA TRP A 106 -17.31 1.57 -4.77
C TRP A 106 -15.91 1.57 -4.18
N GLN A 107 -15.81 2.04 -2.97
CA GLN A 107 -14.58 2.09 -2.20
C GLN A 107 -14.78 1.39 -0.86
N ALA A 108 -13.72 0.84 -0.31
CA ALA A 108 -13.73 0.21 1.00
C ALA A 108 -12.52 0.68 1.81
N LEU A 109 -12.75 1.02 3.07
CA LEU A 109 -11.71 1.43 4.01
C LEU A 109 -11.72 0.48 5.21
N ASP A 110 -10.54 0.04 5.61
CA ASP A 110 -10.32 -0.76 6.80
C ASP A 110 -8.90 -0.56 7.34
N ALA A 111 -8.68 -0.96 8.59
CA ALA A 111 -7.39 -0.86 9.24
C ALA A 111 -6.87 -2.22 9.68
N ALA A 112 -5.58 -2.44 9.52
CA ALA A 112 -4.90 -3.66 9.95
C ALA A 112 -3.72 -3.35 10.87
N ILE A 113 -3.59 -4.10 11.95
CA ILE A 113 -2.48 -3.98 12.90
C ILE A 113 -1.35 -4.92 12.51
N THR A 114 -0.12 -4.42 12.58
CA THR A 114 1.12 -5.16 12.35
C THR A 114 2.00 -5.06 13.59
N LYS A 115 2.63 -6.16 14.00
CA LYS A 115 3.59 -6.18 15.11
C LYS A 115 4.81 -5.33 14.79
N ALA A 116 5.29 -4.57 15.79
CA ALA A 116 6.48 -3.73 15.69
C ALA A 116 7.41 -3.99 16.89
N PRO A 117 8.08 -5.16 16.96
CA PRO A 117 8.81 -5.59 18.17
C PRO A 117 9.97 -4.68 18.54
N LEU A 118 10.51 -3.89 17.61
CA LEU A 118 11.56 -2.93 17.88
C LEU A 118 11.02 -1.53 18.27
N GLY A 119 9.69 -1.37 18.36
CA GLY A 119 9.08 -0.05 18.58
C GLY A 119 9.41 0.95 17.47
N GLY A 120 9.43 2.22 17.80
CA GLY A 120 9.76 3.34 16.90
C GLY A 120 8.60 4.30 16.72
N GLU A 121 8.72 5.19 15.72
CA GLU A 121 7.70 6.18 15.41
C GLU A 121 6.40 5.51 14.95
N ALA A 122 5.25 6.13 15.26
CA ALA A 122 3.92 5.59 14.94
C ALA A 122 3.72 4.13 15.38
N THR A 123 4.23 3.81 16.60
CA THR A 123 3.98 2.52 17.27
C THR A 123 3.35 2.74 18.63
N GLY A 124 2.60 1.76 19.13
CA GLY A 124 1.94 1.78 20.43
C GLY A 124 1.46 0.41 20.85
N PRO A 125 0.92 0.25 22.06
CA PRO A 125 0.44 -1.01 22.59
C PRO A 125 -0.73 -1.56 21.75
N SER A 126 -0.60 -2.78 21.27
CA SER A 126 -1.65 -3.41 20.46
C SER A 126 -2.81 -3.90 21.34
N PRO A 127 -4.05 -3.48 21.05
CA PRO A 127 -5.22 -3.96 21.79
C PRO A 127 -5.54 -5.44 21.55
N VAL A 128 -5.00 -6.03 20.49
CA VAL A 128 -5.27 -7.41 20.08
C VAL A 128 -4.08 -8.36 20.33
N ASP A 129 -2.94 -7.86 20.80
CA ASP A 129 -1.74 -8.68 21.07
C ASP A 129 -1.12 -8.37 22.45
N ARG A 130 -1.96 -8.39 23.50
CA ARG A 130 -1.55 -8.25 24.90
C ARG A 130 -0.67 -7.02 25.19
N GLY A 131 -0.98 -5.89 24.57
CA GLY A 131 -0.23 -4.64 24.74
C GLY A 131 1.17 -4.60 24.11
N LYS A 132 1.56 -5.62 23.33
CA LYS A 132 2.84 -5.59 22.62
C LYS A 132 2.87 -4.45 21.60
N SER A 133 4.07 -3.92 21.34
CA SER A 133 4.25 -2.84 20.38
C SER A 133 3.80 -3.25 18.98
N GLY A 134 2.97 -2.40 18.38
CA GLY A 134 2.43 -2.56 17.04
C GLY A 134 2.22 -1.23 16.33
N THR A 135 2.03 -1.31 15.04
CA THR A 135 1.64 -0.20 14.16
C THR A 135 0.34 -0.58 13.44
N LYS A 136 -0.42 0.41 13.07
CA LYS A 136 -1.68 0.26 12.32
C LYS A 136 -1.54 0.92 10.96
N ARG A 137 -2.06 0.27 9.92
CA ARG A 137 -2.22 0.84 8.60
C ARG A 137 -3.70 0.95 8.26
N SER A 138 -4.20 2.15 8.06
CA SER A 138 -5.54 2.42 7.51
C SER A 138 -5.41 2.50 6.00
N LEU A 139 -6.22 1.76 5.26
CA LEU A 139 -6.12 1.57 3.82
C LEU A 139 -7.47 1.83 3.16
N LEU A 140 -7.49 2.68 2.14
CA LEU A 140 -8.62 2.87 1.24
C LEU A 140 -8.32 2.16 -0.09
N THR A 141 -9.30 1.42 -0.60
CA THR A 141 -9.21 0.75 -1.90
C THR A 141 -10.41 1.05 -2.78
N ASP A 142 -10.22 0.94 -4.10
CA ASP A 142 -11.33 0.90 -5.05
C ASP A 142 -12.02 -0.48 -5.05
N ARG A 143 -13.04 -0.65 -5.91
CA ARG A 143 -13.80 -1.90 -6.04
C ARG A 143 -12.95 -3.11 -6.43
N ARG A 144 -11.82 -2.93 -7.11
CA ARG A 144 -10.91 -4.01 -7.53
C ARG A 144 -9.83 -4.29 -6.50
N GLY A 145 -9.73 -3.48 -5.45
CA GLY A 145 -8.70 -3.57 -4.42
C GLY A 145 -7.43 -2.80 -4.75
N ALA A 146 -7.49 -1.89 -5.73
CA ALA A 146 -6.40 -0.96 -5.99
C ALA A 146 -6.24 0.00 -4.80
N PRO A 147 -5.04 0.08 -4.17
CA PRO A 147 -4.80 0.96 -3.04
C PRO A 147 -4.82 2.43 -3.50
N LEU A 148 -5.73 3.24 -2.91
CA LEU A 148 -5.94 4.65 -3.23
C LEU A 148 -5.30 5.59 -2.20
N ALA A 149 -5.36 5.22 -0.93
CA ALA A 149 -4.81 5.99 0.19
C ALA A 149 -4.36 5.07 1.31
N MET A 150 -3.37 5.52 2.09
CA MET A 150 -2.89 4.81 3.27
C MET A 150 -2.40 5.79 4.33
N VAL A 151 -2.70 5.48 5.60
CA VAL A 151 -2.20 6.19 6.77
C VAL A 151 -1.60 5.18 7.74
N VAL A 152 -0.44 5.50 8.30
CA VAL A 152 0.24 4.68 9.31
C VAL A 152 0.18 5.37 10.66
N THR A 153 -0.28 4.63 11.70
CA THR A 153 -0.40 5.16 13.07
C THR A 153 0.01 4.11 14.10
N ALA A 154 0.03 4.50 15.38
CA ALA A 154 0.22 3.56 16.48
C ALA A 154 -0.94 2.55 16.55
N ALA A 155 -0.65 1.32 16.99
CA ALA A 155 -1.66 0.25 17.05
C ALA A 155 -2.86 0.58 17.95
N ASN A 156 -2.64 1.38 19.00
CA ASN A 156 -3.69 1.83 19.92
C ASN A 156 -4.50 3.04 19.43
N THR A 157 -4.14 3.66 18.32
CA THR A 157 -4.95 4.71 17.72
C THR A 157 -6.28 4.11 17.26
N HIS A 158 -7.39 4.69 17.70
CA HIS A 158 -8.71 4.21 17.31
C HIS A 158 -8.98 4.45 15.83
N ASP A 159 -9.60 3.48 15.14
CA ASP A 159 -9.80 3.53 13.69
C ASP A 159 -10.57 4.77 13.24
N LYS A 160 -11.52 5.26 14.05
CA LYS A 160 -12.28 6.48 13.77
C LYS A 160 -11.40 7.72 13.60
N VAL A 161 -10.29 7.82 14.34
CA VAL A 161 -9.38 8.99 14.32
C VAL A 161 -8.73 9.15 12.94
N VAL A 162 -8.39 8.03 12.29
CA VAL A 162 -7.66 8.03 11.02
C VAL A 162 -8.55 7.85 9.79
N ALA A 163 -9.83 7.56 9.99
CA ALA A 163 -10.75 7.29 8.88
C ALA A 163 -10.84 8.47 7.90
N LEU A 164 -11.13 9.66 8.41
CA LEU A 164 -11.29 10.86 7.59
C LEU A 164 -9.95 11.29 6.97
N GLU A 165 -8.86 11.22 7.75
CA GLU A 165 -7.52 11.49 7.24
C GLU A 165 -7.16 10.54 6.08
N THR A 166 -7.55 9.26 6.17
CA THR A 166 -7.29 8.31 5.08
C THR A 166 -8.05 8.70 3.81
N LEU A 167 -9.28 9.19 3.92
CA LEU A 167 -10.03 9.69 2.78
C LEU A 167 -9.41 10.93 2.15
N ASP A 168 -8.82 11.83 2.97
CA ASP A 168 -8.19 13.06 2.51
C ASP A 168 -6.80 12.81 1.89
N ARG A 169 -6.19 11.65 2.15
CA ARG A 169 -4.88 11.26 1.63
C ARG A 169 -4.93 10.41 0.36
N ILE A 170 -6.02 10.44 -0.40
CA ILE A 170 -6.06 9.82 -1.73
C ILE A 170 -4.94 10.42 -2.58
N ILE A 171 -4.05 9.56 -3.11
CA ILE A 171 -2.78 9.98 -3.72
C ILE A 171 -2.93 10.61 -5.12
N VAL A 172 -4.10 10.45 -5.74
CA VAL A 172 -4.51 11.10 -7.00
C VAL A 172 -5.77 11.93 -6.76
N GLU A 173 -6.06 12.84 -7.66
CA GLU A 173 -7.28 13.64 -7.56
C GLU A 173 -8.53 12.75 -7.69
N ARG A 174 -9.41 12.83 -6.71
CA ARG A 174 -10.70 12.16 -6.75
C ARG A 174 -11.65 12.97 -7.64
N PRO A 175 -12.31 12.35 -8.64
CA PRO A 175 -13.25 13.06 -9.49
C PRO A 175 -14.41 13.62 -8.65
N GLU A 176 -14.87 14.81 -9.03
CA GLU A 176 -16.03 15.45 -8.39
C GLU A 176 -17.28 14.58 -8.50
N LYS A 177 -18.15 14.70 -7.50
CA LYS A 177 -19.46 14.07 -7.50
C LYS A 177 -20.31 14.75 -8.56
N LEU A 178 -20.84 13.95 -9.48
CA LEU A 178 -21.85 14.35 -10.46
C LEU A 178 -23.09 13.49 -10.24
N ILE A 179 -24.26 13.93 -10.76
CA ILE A 179 -25.53 13.19 -10.62
C ILE A 179 -25.41 11.71 -11.02
N TYR A 180 -24.56 11.42 -12.02
CA TYR A 180 -24.27 10.07 -12.52
C TYR A 180 -22.97 9.45 -11.94
N ARG A 181 -22.26 10.18 -11.08
CA ARG A 181 -20.99 9.72 -10.48
C ARG A 181 -21.11 9.72 -8.95
N ILE A 182 -21.78 8.70 -8.44
CA ILE A 182 -21.99 8.50 -7.02
C ILE A 182 -20.85 7.65 -6.45
N HIS A 183 -20.25 8.09 -5.33
CA HIS A 183 -19.21 7.39 -4.63
C HIS A 183 -19.78 6.70 -3.38
N HIS A 184 -19.67 5.38 -3.30
CA HIS A 184 -20.07 4.59 -2.16
C HIS A 184 -18.86 4.22 -1.34
N LEU A 185 -18.92 4.35 -0.01
CA LEU A 185 -17.89 3.95 0.92
C LEU A 185 -18.39 2.85 1.85
N CYS A 186 -17.70 1.71 1.87
CA CYS A 186 -17.99 0.60 2.78
C CYS A 186 -17.04 0.66 3.97
N LEU A 187 -17.61 0.74 5.17
CA LEU A 187 -16.90 0.72 6.46
C LEU A 187 -17.37 -0.44 7.33
N ASP A 188 -16.53 -0.86 8.28
CA ASP A 188 -16.94 -1.77 9.35
C ASP A 188 -17.74 -1.02 10.44
N LYS A 189 -18.52 -1.79 11.21
CA LYS A 189 -19.24 -1.29 12.39
C LYS A 189 -18.32 -0.66 13.46
N GLY A 190 -17.01 -0.91 13.38
CA GLY A 190 -16.00 -0.23 14.19
C GLY A 190 -15.92 1.28 13.96
N TYR A 191 -16.44 1.76 12.83
CA TYR A 191 -16.51 3.17 12.44
C TYR A 191 -17.87 3.83 12.73
N ASP A 192 -18.79 3.16 13.44
CA ASP A 192 -20.15 3.67 13.77
C ASP A 192 -20.06 4.75 14.87
N TYR A 193 -19.66 5.94 14.45
CA TYR A 193 -19.56 7.16 15.25
C TYR A 193 -20.12 8.34 14.46
N GLU A 194 -20.85 9.24 15.14
CA GLU A 194 -21.54 10.36 14.49
C GLU A 194 -20.59 11.30 13.76
N ASP A 195 -19.41 11.59 14.35
CA ASP A 195 -18.36 12.41 13.76
C ASP A 195 -17.78 11.79 12.47
N VAL A 196 -17.59 10.48 12.43
CA VAL A 196 -17.14 9.76 11.24
C VAL A 196 -18.22 9.78 10.15
N ILE A 197 -19.47 9.49 10.53
CA ILE A 197 -20.60 9.48 9.60
C ILE A 197 -20.77 10.87 8.97
N ALA A 198 -20.81 11.92 9.78
CA ALA A 198 -20.93 13.30 9.28
C ALA A 198 -19.73 13.68 8.38
N GLY A 199 -18.50 13.33 8.78
CA GLY A 199 -17.31 13.59 7.99
C GLY A 199 -17.27 12.86 6.66
N VAL A 200 -17.77 11.63 6.59
CA VAL A 200 -17.89 10.85 5.33
C VAL A 200 -18.94 11.47 4.41
N LEU A 201 -20.10 11.86 4.95
CA LEU A 201 -21.17 12.51 4.18
C LEU A 201 -20.72 13.87 3.64
N ALA A 202 -19.97 14.66 4.44
CA ALA A 202 -19.40 15.94 4.02
C ALA A 202 -18.38 15.81 2.87
N ARG A 203 -17.85 14.61 2.64
CA ARG A 203 -16.96 14.29 1.52
C ARG A 203 -17.70 13.66 0.32
N ASP A 204 -19.00 13.83 0.27
CA ASP A 204 -19.85 13.36 -0.83
C ASP A 204 -19.85 11.84 -1.05
N TYR A 205 -19.69 11.05 0.00
CA TYR A 205 -19.89 9.61 -0.07
C TYR A 205 -21.30 9.19 0.36
N ILE A 206 -21.82 8.15 -0.26
CA ILE A 206 -22.92 7.35 0.28
C ILE A 206 -22.28 6.28 1.17
N LEU A 207 -22.58 6.34 2.47
CA LEU A 207 -21.99 5.46 3.47
C LEU A 207 -22.76 4.13 3.56
N HIS A 208 -22.00 3.02 3.50
CA HIS A 208 -22.47 1.67 3.78
C HIS A 208 -21.79 1.16 5.05
N LEU A 209 -22.51 1.26 6.16
CA LEU A 209 -22.05 0.93 7.50
C LEU A 209 -23.06 0.02 8.19
N LYS A 210 -22.61 -1.11 8.76
CA LYS A 210 -23.45 -1.92 9.64
C LYS A 210 -23.55 -1.27 11.02
N LYS A 211 -24.77 -0.91 11.44
CA LYS A 211 -24.99 -0.34 12.77
C LYS A 211 -24.78 -1.38 13.86
N ARG A 212 -24.20 -0.95 14.99
CA ARG A 212 -24.07 -1.80 16.19
C ARG A 212 -25.44 -2.18 16.72
N GLY A 213 -25.66 -3.46 17.01
CA GLY A 213 -26.87 -3.96 17.70
C GLY A 213 -28.15 -4.03 16.86
N LYS A 214 -28.13 -3.68 15.58
CA LYS A 214 -29.28 -3.84 14.69
C LYS A 214 -29.05 -4.96 13.68
N ALA A 215 -30.02 -5.90 13.59
CA ALA A 215 -30.09 -6.82 12.47
C ALA A 215 -30.31 -6.02 11.18
N ASP A 216 -29.67 -6.45 10.07
CA ASP A 216 -29.86 -5.86 8.74
C ASP A 216 -31.32 -6.05 8.31
N LYS A 217 -32.24 -5.15 8.70
CA LYS A 217 -33.53 -5.06 8.05
C LYS A 217 -33.34 -4.22 6.78
N PRO A 218 -33.67 -4.75 5.58
CA PRO A 218 -33.69 -3.93 4.39
C PRO A 218 -34.66 -2.78 4.62
N ILE A 219 -34.28 -1.55 4.30
CA ILE A 219 -35.21 -0.47 4.11
C ILE A 219 -36.02 -0.87 2.88
N ASP A 220 -37.36 -0.90 3.04
CA ASP A 220 -38.31 -1.36 2.00
C ASP A 220 -37.99 -0.66 0.65
N GLY A 221 -37.72 -1.44 -0.39
CA GLY A 221 -37.43 -0.95 -1.75
C GLY A 221 -35.94 -0.81 -2.15
N GLU A 222 -34.98 -0.85 -1.24
CA GLU A 222 -33.58 -0.83 -1.62
C GLU A 222 -33.04 -2.25 -1.91
N LYS A 223 -32.48 -2.42 -3.10
CA LYS A 223 -31.71 -3.64 -3.43
C LYS A 223 -30.58 -3.78 -2.40
N LYS A 224 -30.58 -4.88 -1.66
CA LYS A 224 -29.53 -5.21 -0.70
C LYS A 224 -28.15 -5.22 -1.40
N HIS A 225 -27.38 -4.15 -1.26
CA HIS A 225 -26.02 -4.14 -1.80
C HIS A 225 -25.13 -5.06 -0.93
N PRO A 226 -24.54 -6.11 -1.49
CA PRO A 226 -23.65 -6.97 -0.72
C PRO A 226 -22.50 -6.13 -0.14
N ALA A 227 -22.22 -6.32 1.15
CA ALA A 227 -21.11 -5.65 1.82
C ALA A 227 -19.81 -5.94 1.05
N ARG A 228 -19.20 -4.89 0.48
CA ARG A 228 -17.98 -5.01 -0.34
C ARG A 228 -16.69 -4.80 0.47
N ARG A 229 -16.78 -4.84 1.79
CA ARG A 229 -15.65 -4.68 2.70
C ARG A 229 -14.55 -5.71 2.49
N TRP A 230 -14.91 -6.95 2.12
CA TRP A 230 -13.95 -8.01 1.79
C TRP A 230 -12.87 -7.59 0.77
N VAL A 231 -13.11 -6.54 -0.01
CA VAL A 231 -12.17 -6.04 -1.01
C VAL A 231 -10.92 -5.44 -0.36
N VAL A 232 -11.09 -4.58 0.66
CA VAL A 232 -9.95 -4.00 1.38
C VAL A 232 -9.24 -5.06 2.24
N GLU A 233 -9.98 -6.00 2.85
CA GLU A 233 -9.44 -7.15 3.56
C GLU A 233 -8.54 -8.01 2.64
N ARG A 234 -9.00 -8.25 1.41
CA ARG A 234 -8.22 -8.93 0.38
C ARG A 234 -6.94 -8.17 0.04
N THR A 235 -6.99 -6.84 -0.05
CA THR A 235 -5.79 -6.04 -0.35
C THR A 235 -4.81 -6.06 0.83
N HIS A 236 -5.29 -6.06 2.07
CA HIS A 236 -4.44 -6.34 3.23
C HIS A 236 -3.79 -7.72 3.14
N SER A 237 -4.51 -8.75 2.70
CA SER A 237 -3.96 -10.08 2.47
C SER A 237 -2.88 -10.08 1.36
N TRP A 238 -3.06 -9.31 0.28
CA TRP A 238 -2.03 -9.16 -0.74
C TRP A 238 -0.78 -8.47 -0.20
N MET A 239 -0.92 -7.43 0.63
CA MET A 239 0.20 -6.79 1.31
C MET A 239 0.93 -7.75 2.25
N ASN A 240 0.21 -8.64 2.94
CA ASN A 240 0.79 -9.63 3.83
C ASN A 240 1.60 -10.72 3.09
N ARG A 241 1.46 -10.88 1.78
CA ARG A 241 2.35 -11.73 0.95
C ARG A 241 3.77 -11.16 0.83
N PHE A 242 3.95 -9.88 1.07
CA PHE A 242 5.27 -9.26 1.22
C PHE A 242 5.75 -9.49 2.66
N ARG A 243 6.58 -10.50 2.87
CA ARG A 243 6.98 -10.97 4.21
C ARG A 243 7.59 -9.87 5.09
N ARG A 244 8.21 -8.86 4.49
CA ARG A 244 8.73 -7.70 5.22
C ARG A 244 7.64 -6.87 5.89
N LEU A 245 6.41 -6.92 5.39
CA LEU A 245 5.27 -6.18 5.93
C LEU A 245 4.47 -6.95 6.99
N LEU A 246 4.75 -8.24 7.21
CA LEU A 246 4.10 -9.03 8.26
C LEU A 246 4.50 -8.59 9.66
N ILE A 247 5.75 -8.13 9.80
CA ILE A 247 6.30 -7.58 11.04
C ILE A 247 7.09 -6.33 10.66
N ARG A 248 6.78 -5.21 11.31
CA ARG A 248 7.51 -3.97 11.12
C ARG A 248 8.82 -3.99 11.90
N TRP A 249 9.93 -3.94 11.17
CA TRP A 249 11.27 -3.87 11.72
C TRP A 249 11.87 -2.44 11.66
N GLU A 250 11.25 -1.56 10.89
CA GLU A 250 11.66 -0.18 10.67
C GLU A 250 11.23 0.70 11.85
N LYS A 251 12.20 1.32 12.55
CA LYS A 251 11.93 2.26 13.65
C LYS A 251 11.41 3.60 13.12
N GLN A 252 11.95 4.09 12.00
CA GLN A 252 11.50 5.30 11.32
C GLN A 252 10.25 4.98 10.50
N VAL A 253 9.20 5.77 10.67
CA VAL A 253 7.91 5.53 9.99
C VAL A 253 8.05 5.70 8.48
N GLU A 254 8.83 6.68 8.02
CA GLU A 254 9.09 6.93 6.60
C GLU A 254 9.68 5.73 5.86
N ASN A 255 10.56 4.97 6.52
CA ASN A 255 11.13 3.75 5.94
C ASN A 255 10.09 2.63 5.84
N TYR A 256 9.18 2.51 6.79
CA TYR A 256 8.09 1.55 6.72
C TYR A 256 7.06 1.92 5.65
N GLU A 257 6.66 3.20 5.60
CA GLU A 257 5.75 3.72 4.58
C GLU A 257 6.29 3.51 3.16
N ALA A 258 7.57 3.73 2.96
CA ALA A 258 8.23 3.49 1.67
C ALA A 258 8.09 2.02 1.20
N LEU A 259 8.21 1.05 2.11
CA LEU A 259 7.98 -0.36 1.79
C LEU A 259 6.50 -0.66 1.51
N LEU A 260 5.58 0.00 2.22
CA LEU A 260 4.15 -0.09 1.94
C LEU A 260 3.81 0.51 0.57
N HIS A 261 4.36 1.67 0.22
CA HIS A 261 4.17 2.30 -1.08
C HIS A 261 4.72 1.41 -2.21
N LEU A 262 5.89 0.79 -2.01
CA LEU A 262 6.43 -0.18 -2.98
C LEU A 262 5.51 -1.41 -3.14
N ALA A 263 4.90 -1.88 -2.05
CA ALA A 263 3.90 -2.94 -2.14
C ALA A 263 2.66 -2.50 -2.94
N CYS A 264 2.19 -1.24 -2.76
CA CYS A 264 1.11 -0.67 -3.56
C CYS A 264 1.47 -0.65 -5.06
N VAL A 265 2.68 -0.22 -5.40
CA VAL A 265 3.22 -0.26 -6.79
C VAL A 265 3.09 -1.65 -7.39
N LEU A 266 3.58 -2.67 -6.67
CA LEU A 266 3.58 -4.05 -7.16
C LEU A 266 2.16 -4.66 -7.24
N ILE A 267 1.25 -4.25 -6.36
CA ILE A 267 -0.17 -4.65 -6.41
C ILE A 267 -0.84 -4.05 -7.64
N LEU A 268 -0.68 -2.74 -7.87
CA LEU A 268 -1.27 -2.04 -9.02
C LEU A 268 -0.76 -2.60 -10.34
N TYR A 269 0.55 -2.81 -10.45
CA TYR A 269 1.13 -3.43 -11.64
C TYR A 269 0.52 -4.81 -11.93
N ARG A 270 0.37 -5.65 -10.91
CA ARG A 270 -0.25 -6.98 -11.05
C ARG A 270 -1.72 -6.91 -11.46
N LEU A 271 -2.47 -5.94 -10.94
CA LEU A 271 -3.87 -5.75 -11.33
C LEU A 271 -3.98 -5.45 -12.83
N VAL A 272 -3.09 -4.61 -13.37
CA VAL A 272 -3.04 -4.31 -14.81
C VAL A 272 -2.62 -5.56 -15.60
N ALA A 273 -1.52 -6.21 -15.23
CA ALA A 273 -1.02 -7.40 -15.91
C ALA A 273 -2.04 -8.55 -15.92
N SER A 274 -2.77 -8.75 -14.80
CA SER A 274 -3.80 -9.81 -14.73
C SER A 274 -5.06 -9.52 -15.52
N ALA A 275 -5.30 -8.30 -15.95
CA ALA A 275 -6.46 -7.94 -16.77
C ALA A 275 -6.13 -7.97 -18.28
N ALA A 276 -4.84 -8.03 -18.63
CA ALA A 276 -4.36 -8.14 -20.00
C ALA A 276 -4.27 -9.61 -20.48
N ASN A 277 -4.32 -10.58 -19.56
CA ASN A 277 -4.35 -12.02 -19.79
C ASN A 277 -5.79 -12.55 -19.63
#